data_9d7b09236d184c8ac431caa10d9984fe
#
_entry.id   9d7b09236d184c8ac431caa10d9984fe
#
_cell.length_a   1.000
_cell.length_b   1.000
_cell.length_c   1.000
_cell.angle_alpha   90.00
_cell.angle_beta   90.00
_cell.angle_gamma   90.00
#
_symmetry.space_group_name_H-M   'P 1'
#
loop_
_entity.id
_entity.type
_entity.pdbx_description
1 polymer ?
#
loop_
_entity_poly.entity_id
_entity_poly.type
_entity_poly.pdbx_seq_one_letter_code
_entity_poly.pdbx_strand_id
1 'polypeptide(L)'
;MNDILNKLHEVAASPRAQMDGYLAQGRKIVLCAPVYTPEEIIHSMGFVPMGAWGADVELNRAKEYCPAFLCSIVQSLLELGIAGAYEGASAIVIPSLCDTLKTVGENWKYAVPSIPFIPMTYPQNRKPAYGVAYTRAGYERVIRDLEKLGGTFSEERLLASIKVYNRHNAAMRKLDEVLAKYPEITAAQRSDIFKSAFFMTKEEHTELVEALIAQLEAAAPAAEQLPIVISGILTDAPALNAVIDEMGLHIVADDVAAQSRQYRTDAPERADALNALAEKFAAMGNCSVLYDQDKNRVKWIVDTAKARNAKGVLVVLTKFCDPEEFDYVMIKKACEAADLPLTLVEVDRQMVHFEQVRTNLETFRDLLMM
;
A
#
# COMPACT_ATOMS: atom_id res chain seq x y z
N MET A 1 -17.91 0.46 -17.25
CA MET A 1 -17.58 0.24 -15.82
C MET A 1 -17.13 -1.20 -15.58
N ASN A 2 -17.95 -2.20 -15.83
CA ASN A 2 -17.58 -3.61 -15.58
C ASN A 2 -16.29 -4.05 -16.28
N ASP A 3 -16.04 -3.63 -17.52
CA ASP A 3 -14.81 -4.00 -18.23
C ASP A 3 -13.55 -3.45 -17.56
N ILE A 4 -13.64 -2.22 -17.01
CA ILE A 4 -12.52 -1.60 -16.27
C ILE A 4 -12.31 -2.34 -14.95
N LEU A 5 -13.38 -2.59 -14.19
CA LEU A 5 -13.29 -3.33 -12.92
C LEU A 5 -12.76 -4.75 -13.13
N ASN A 6 -13.21 -5.44 -14.18
CA ASN A 6 -12.70 -6.77 -14.54
C ASN A 6 -11.22 -6.74 -14.90
N LYS A 7 -10.76 -5.72 -15.65
CA LYS A 7 -9.34 -5.56 -15.98
C LYS A 7 -8.47 -5.33 -14.74
N LEU A 8 -8.93 -4.48 -13.83
CA LEU A 8 -8.22 -4.23 -12.57
C LEU A 8 -8.19 -5.47 -11.67
N HIS A 9 -9.31 -6.23 -11.62
CA HIS A 9 -9.39 -7.51 -10.93
C HIS A 9 -8.40 -8.54 -11.51
N GLU A 10 -8.36 -8.72 -12.84
CA GLU A 10 -7.43 -9.64 -13.50
C GLU A 10 -5.97 -9.37 -13.10
N VAL A 11 -5.56 -8.09 -13.08
CA VAL A 11 -4.22 -7.68 -12.67
C VAL A 11 -3.98 -7.92 -11.18
N ALA A 12 -4.95 -7.57 -10.33
CA ALA A 12 -4.86 -7.75 -8.87
C ALA A 12 -4.82 -9.24 -8.46
N ALA A 13 -5.56 -10.09 -9.18
CA ALA A 13 -5.65 -11.53 -8.92
C ALA A 13 -4.45 -12.32 -9.49
N SER A 14 -3.83 -11.83 -10.57
CA SER A 14 -2.76 -12.53 -11.28
C SER A 14 -1.51 -11.66 -11.53
N PRO A 15 -0.83 -11.18 -10.47
CA PRO A 15 0.36 -10.32 -10.61
C PRO A 15 1.47 -10.97 -11.43
N ARG A 16 1.63 -12.29 -11.34
CA ARG A 16 2.64 -13.03 -12.10
C ARG A 16 2.37 -12.94 -13.62
N ALA A 17 1.11 -13.06 -14.05
CA ALA A 17 0.76 -12.93 -15.47
C ALA A 17 1.07 -11.51 -16.00
N GLN A 18 0.81 -10.48 -15.18
CA GLN A 18 1.18 -9.09 -15.51
C GLN A 18 2.70 -8.93 -15.63
N MET A 19 3.46 -9.52 -14.71
CA MET A 19 4.93 -9.54 -14.74
C MET A 19 5.45 -10.21 -16.02
N ASP A 20 4.93 -11.38 -16.35
CA ASP A 20 5.31 -12.13 -17.57
C ASP A 20 5.02 -11.32 -18.84
N GLY A 21 3.92 -10.58 -18.87
CA GLY A 21 3.59 -9.65 -19.95
C GLY A 21 4.64 -8.57 -20.16
N TYR A 22 5.16 -7.96 -19.10
CA TYR A 22 6.23 -6.97 -19.18
C TYR A 22 7.57 -7.62 -19.58
N LEU A 23 7.90 -8.79 -19.04
CA LEU A 23 9.12 -9.53 -19.40
C LEU A 23 9.12 -9.93 -20.88
N ALA A 24 7.98 -10.37 -21.42
CA ALA A 24 7.82 -10.70 -22.84
C ALA A 24 8.03 -9.49 -23.76
N GLN A 25 7.77 -8.28 -23.26
CA GLN A 25 8.08 -7.02 -23.96
C GLN A 25 9.54 -6.60 -23.83
N GLY A 26 10.39 -7.39 -23.16
CA GLY A 26 11.80 -7.07 -22.91
C GLY A 26 12.00 -6.00 -21.81
N ARG A 27 10.97 -5.69 -21.03
CA ARG A 27 11.07 -4.71 -19.95
C ARG A 27 11.74 -5.32 -18.73
N LYS A 28 12.59 -4.54 -18.06
CA LYS A 28 13.25 -4.94 -16.81
C LYS A 28 12.39 -4.56 -15.61
N ILE A 29 12.23 -5.46 -14.67
CA ILE A 29 11.37 -5.28 -13.49
C ILE A 29 12.22 -5.14 -12.24
N VAL A 30 11.87 -4.18 -11.38
CA VAL A 30 12.41 -4.04 -10.03
C VAL A 30 11.25 -4.17 -9.03
N LEU A 31 11.37 -5.14 -8.12
CA LEU A 31 10.39 -5.36 -7.08
C LEU A 31 10.48 -4.28 -6.01
N CYS A 32 9.34 -3.83 -5.56
CA CYS A 32 9.16 -2.78 -4.55
C CYS A 32 8.54 -3.39 -3.29
N ALA A 33 9.35 -3.67 -2.27
CA ALA A 33 8.82 -4.14 -0.99
C ALA A 33 8.04 -3.02 -0.27
N PRO A 34 7.06 -3.35 0.61
CA PRO A 34 6.38 -2.34 1.40
C PRO A 34 7.35 -1.64 2.36
N VAL A 35 7.15 -0.41 2.75
CA VAL A 35 6.26 0.65 2.29
C VAL A 35 7.15 1.78 1.80
N TYR A 36 6.69 2.59 0.83
CA TYR A 36 7.40 3.77 0.35
C TYR A 36 8.76 3.50 -0.30
N THR A 37 8.87 2.39 -1.03
CA THR A 37 9.95 2.21 -2.01
C THR A 37 9.93 3.38 -3.01
N PRO A 38 11.09 3.98 -3.37
CA PRO A 38 11.13 5.15 -4.26
C PRO A 38 10.88 4.73 -5.73
N GLU A 39 9.63 4.42 -6.04
CA GLU A 39 9.22 3.93 -7.37
C GLU A 39 9.53 4.94 -8.48
N GLU A 40 9.44 6.26 -8.20
CA GLU A 40 9.76 7.31 -9.17
C GLU A 40 11.21 7.22 -9.67
N ILE A 41 12.15 6.85 -8.80
CA ILE A 41 13.56 6.64 -9.19
C ILE A 41 13.66 5.41 -10.11
N ILE A 42 13.08 4.29 -9.69
CA ILE A 42 13.09 3.03 -10.44
C ILE A 42 12.50 3.25 -11.84
N HIS A 43 11.34 3.88 -11.92
CA HIS A 43 10.65 4.20 -13.16
C HIS A 43 11.49 5.14 -14.05
N SER A 44 12.06 6.22 -13.49
CA SER A 44 12.87 7.18 -14.24
C SER A 44 14.11 6.56 -14.89
N MET A 45 14.61 5.46 -14.31
CA MET A 45 15.79 4.73 -14.79
C MET A 45 15.46 3.65 -15.85
N GLY A 46 14.17 3.54 -16.24
CA GLY A 46 13.72 2.65 -17.32
C GLY A 46 13.33 1.25 -16.85
N PHE A 47 13.13 1.05 -15.55
CA PHE A 47 12.57 -0.18 -15.00
C PHE A 47 11.07 -0.07 -14.79
N VAL A 48 10.39 -1.21 -14.71
CA VAL A 48 8.99 -1.29 -14.22
C VAL A 48 9.04 -1.55 -12.73
N PRO A 49 8.60 -0.62 -11.88
CA PRO A 49 8.40 -0.91 -10.46
C PRO A 49 7.20 -1.85 -10.30
N MET A 50 7.36 -2.96 -9.59
CA MET A 50 6.26 -3.86 -9.25
C MET A 50 6.24 -4.13 -7.75
N GLY A 51 5.08 -4.00 -7.14
CA GLY A 51 4.89 -4.24 -5.72
C GLY A 51 5.14 -5.69 -5.32
N ALA A 52 5.76 -5.88 -4.15
CA ALA A 52 6.02 -7.17 -3.55
C ALA A 52 5.52 -7.17 -2.10
N TRP A 53 4.19 -7.27 -1.92
CA TRP A 53 3.49 -7.14 -0.63
C TRP A 53 3.10 -8.49 -0.02
N GLY A 54 3.67 -9.59 -0.52
CA GLY A 54 3.26 -10.93 -0.15
C GLY A 54 1.91 -11.33 -0.77
N ALA A 55 1.46 -12.51 -0.44
CA ALA A 55 0.15 -13.05 -0.84
C ALA A 55 -0.33 -14.06 0.20
N ASP A 56 -1.58 -14.51 0.06
CA ASP A 56 -2.14 -15.57 0.88
C ASP A 56 -1.54 -16.90 0.40
N VAL A 57 -0.48 -17.34 1.07
CA VAL A 57 0.27 -18.57 0.76
C VAL A 57 0.61 -19.33 2.03
N GLU A 58 0.70 -20.64 1.93
CA GLU A 58 1.21 -21.46 3.02
C GLU A 58 2.71 -21.19 3.19
N LEU A 59 3.13 -20.92 4.44
CA LEU A 59 4.54 -20.71 4.78
C LEU A 59 5.21 -22.04 5.08
N ASN A 60 6.14 -22.43 4.23
CA ASN A 60 6.92 -23.65 4.38
C ASN A 60 8.40 -23.33 4.60
N ARG A 61 9.06 -22.76 3.61
CA ARG A 61 10.50 -22.51 3.59
C ARG A 61 10.92 -21.18 4.22
N ALA A 62 10.05 -20.17 4.22
CA ALA A 62 10.34 -18.90 4.88
C ALA A 62 10.63 -19.07 6.38
N LYS A 63 10.05 -20.08 7.02
CA LYS A 63 10.29 -20.42 8.44
C LYS A 63 11.75 -20.82 8.74
N GLU A 64 12.52 -21.22 7.76
CA GLU A 64 13.96 -21.50 7.91
C GLU A 64 14.78 -20.21 8.07
N TYR A 65 14.24 -19.07 7.58
CA TYR A 65 14.93 -17.78 7.52
C TYR A 65 14.29 -16.70 8.41
N CYS A 66 13.09 -16.92 8.88
CA CYS A 66 12.32 -15.94 9.63
C CYS A 66 11.81 -16.51 10.96
N PRO A 67 11.94 -15.78 12.08
CA PRO A 67 11.28 -16.16 13.33
C PRO A 67 9.75 -16.01 13.18
N ALA A 68 9.01 -16.80 13.96
CA ALA A 68 7.54 -16.90 13.88
C ALA A 68 6.79 -15.59 14.23
N PHE A 69 7.45 -14.67 14.92
CA PHE A 69 6.86 -13.38 15.31
C PHE A 69 7.04 -12.25 14.31
N LEU A 70 7.58 -12.50 13.11
CA LEU A 70 7.55 -11.53 12.02
C LEU A 70 6.14 -11.46 11.41
N CYS A 71 5.75 -10.28 10.93
CA CYS A 71 4.46 -10.14 10.28
C CYS A 71 4.36 -11.00 9.02
N SER A 72 3.19 -11.55 8.76
CA SER A 72 2.95 -12.49 7.66
C SER A 72 3.16 -11.90 6.27
N ILE A 73 3.06 -10.56 6.11
CA ILE A 73 3.37 -9.87 4.85
C ILE A 73 4.81 -10.16 4.43
N VAL A 74 5.76 -10.00 5.36
CA VAL A 74 7.19 -10.20 5.06
C VAL A 74 7.53 -11.67 4.95
N GLN A 75 6.92 -12.53 5.78
CA GLN A 75 7.12 -13.98 5.67
C GLN A 75 6.63 -14.51 4.31
N SER A 76 5.44 -14.08 3.85
CA SER A 76 4.91 -14.49 2.55
C SER A 76 5.68 -13.89 1.38
N LEU A 77 6.19 -12.65 1.51
CA LEU A 77 7.11 -12.07 0.54
C LEU A 77 8.35 -12.97 0.32
N LEU A 78 8.95 -13.43 1.41
CA LEU A 78 10.13 -14.29 1.35
C LEU A 78 9.77 -15.69 0.81
N GLU A 79 8.65 -16.28 1.22
CA GLU A 79 8.15 -17.57 0.70
C GLU A 79 7.98 -17.53 -0.82
N LEU A 80 7.31 -16.48 -1.33
CA LEU A 80 7.13 -16.28 -2.77
C LEU A 80 8.46 -16.12 -3.50
N GLY A 81 9.43 -15.43 -2.90
CA GLY A 81 10.79 -15.31 -3.47
C GLY A 81 11.48 -16.66 -3.60
N ILE A 82 11.43 -17.48 -2.53
CA ILE A 82 12.02 -18.82 -2.50
C ILE A 82 11.30 -19.77 -3.48
N ALA A 83 9.99 -19.63 -3.61
CA ALA A 83 9.18 -20.42 -4.54
C ALA A 83 9.35 -20.03 -6.02
N GLY A 84 10.12 -18.97 -6.32
CA GLY A 84 10.36 -18.51 -7.70
C GLY A 84 9.26 -17.63 -8.28
N ALA A 85 8.29 -17.17 -7.46
CA ALA A 85 7.20 -16.31 -7.94
C ALA A 85 7.67 -14.99 -8.56
N TYR A 86 8.87 -14.55 -8.22
CA TYR A 86 9.49 -13.33 -8.73
C TYR A 86 10.60 -13.58 -9.76
N GLU A 87 10.70 -14.78 -10.31
CA GLU A 87 11.72 -15.10 -11.31
C GLU A 87 11.63 -14.15 -12.52
N GLY A 88 12.79 -13.65 -12.97
CA GLY A 88 12.88 -12.63 -14.02
C GLY A 88 12.97 -11.19 -13.50
N ALA A 89 12.73 -10.93 -12.22
CA ALA A 89 13.00 -9.62 -11.64
C ALA A 89 14.51 -9.32 -11.62
N SER A 90 14.87 -8.07 -11.93
CA SER A 90 16.26 -7.61 -11.96
C SER A 90 16.82 -7.34 -10.56
N ALA A 91 15.97 -6.94 -9.61
CA ALA A 91 16.32 -6.71 -8.21
C ALA A 91 15.04 -6.55 -7.36
N ILE A 92 15.23 -6.51 -6.04
CA ILE A 92 14.22 -6.05 -5.07
C ILE A 92 14.77 -4.87 -4.26
N VAL A 93 14.00 -3.78 -4.14
CA VAL A 93 14.30 -2.67 -3.25
C VAL A 93 13.49 -2.84 -1.97
N ILE A 94 14.17 -2.87 -0.81
CA ILE A 94 13.51 -3.04 0.49
C ILE A 94 13.83 -1.82 1.37
N PRO A 95 12.81 -1.03 1.77
CA PRO A 95 12.99 0.12 2.66
C PRO A 95 13.10 -0.31 4.13
N SER A 96 13.82 0.49 4.94
CA SER A 96 14.10 0.20 6.35
C SER A 96 13.12 0.85 7.34
N LEU A 97 11.81 0.83 7.04
CA LEU A 97 10.83 1.62 7.81
C LEU A 97 10.29 0.92 9.07
N CYS A 98 10.47 -0.38 9.20
CA CYS A 98 10.25 -1.10 10.45
C CYS A 98 11.38 -2.12 10.69
N ASP A 99 11.45 -2.71 11.87
CA ASP A 99 12.55 -3.62 12.21
C ASP A 99 12.51 -4.90 11.39
N THR A 100 11.33 -5.40 11.08
CA THR A 100 11.14 -6.55 10.18
C THR A 100 11.72 -6.28 8.79
N LEU A 101 11.45 -5.12 8.20
CA LEU A 101 11.98 -4.74 6.87
C LEU A 101 13.50 -4.53 6.88
N LYS A 102 14.07 -4.01 7.98
CA LYS A 102 15.52 -3.86 8.11
C LYS A 102 16.23 -5.22 8.05
N THR A 103 15.64 -6.24 8.65
CA THR A 103 16.28 -7.57 8.77
C THR A 103 16.00 -8.47 7.58
N VAL A 104 14.79 -8.44 7.01
CA VAL A 104 14.42 -9.34 5.90
C VAL A 104 15.30 -9.16 4.65
N GLY A 105 15.80 -7.94 4.39
CA GLY A 105 16.73 -7.70 3.27
C GLY A 105 18.01 -8.53 3.38
N GLU A 106 18.55 -8.70 4.59
CA GLU A 106 19.71 -9.57 4.81
C GLU A 106 19.34 -11.05 4.64
N ASN A 107 18.19 -11.49 5.16
CA ASN A 107 17.70 -12.85 4.96
C ASN A 107 17.42 -13.16 3.49
N TRP A 108 16.93 -12.19 2.72
CA TRP A 108 16.68 -12.29 1.28
C TRP A 108 17.92 -12.70 0.50
N LYS A 109 19.09 -12.15 0.84
CA LYS A 109 20.38 -12.47 0.17
C LYS A 109 20.71 -13.96 0.21
N TYR A 110 20.32 -14.63 1.29
CA TYR A 110 20.57 -16.06 1.48
C TYR A 110 19.45 -16.92 0.91
N ALA A 111 18.21 -16.47 1.07
CA ALA A 111 17.03 -17.25 0.68
C ALA A 111 16.74 -17.14 -0.83
N VAL A 112 17.02 -15.98 -1.45
CA VAL A 112 16.70 -15.67 -2.86
C VAL A 112 17.91 -15.03 -3.56
N PRO A 113 19.06 -15.72 -3.63
CA PRO A 113 20.31 -15.14 -4.16
C PRO A 113 20.26 -14.79 -5.65
N SER A 114 19.27 -15.31 -6.39
CA SER A 114 19.08 -15.00 -7.82
C SER A 114 18.54 -13.59 -8.08
N ILE A 115 17.92 -12.94 -7.07
CA ILE A 115 17.36 -11.59 -7.19
C ILE A 115 18.10 -10.67 -6.22
N PRO A 116 18.98 -9.78 -6.71
CA PRO A 116 19.76 -8.88 -5.86
C PRO A 116 18.89 -8.00 -4.97
N PHE A 117 19.28 -7.87 -3.70
CA PHE A 117 18.68 -6.94 -2.75
C PHE A 117 19.36 -5.58 -2.80
N ILE A 118 18.58 -4.53 -2.95
CA ILE A 118 18.99 -3.12 -2.90
C ILE A 118 18.38 -2.49 -1.63
N PRO A 119 19.20 -2.11 -0.65
CA PRO A 119 18.70 -1.48 0.57
C PRO A 119 18.31 -0.02 0.34
N MET A 120 17.13 0.38 0.80
CA MET A 120 16.75 1.79 0.96
C MET A 120 16.64 2.14 2.44
N THR A 121 17.64 2.83 2.96
CA THR A 121 17.68 3.22 4.38
C THR A 121 17.10 4.61 4.57
N TYR A 122 16.01 4.70 5.32
CA TYR A 122 15.37 5.95 5.68
C TYR A 122 15.82 6.44 7.08
N PRO A 123 15.87 7.77 7.29
CA PRO A 123 16.12 8.33 8.64
C PRO A 123 14.87 8.21 9.51
N GLN A 124 15.05 7.95 10.79
CA GLN A 124 13.93 7.97 11.75
C GLN A 124 13.27 9.36 11.78
N ASN A 125 14.06 10.42 11.99
CA ASN A 125 13.57 11.78 11.91
C ASN A 125 13.85 12.38 10.52
N ARG A 126 12.86 12.28 9.62
CA ARG A 126 12.96 12.66 8.21
C ARG A 126 12.73 14.16 7.94
N LYS A 127 12.03 14.86 8.86
CA LYS A 127 11.53 16.25 8.63
C LYS A 127 12.63 17.33 8.61
N PRO A 128 13.64 17.34 9.50
CA PRO A 128 14.69 18.33 9.47
C PRO A 128 15.55 18.25 8.20
N ALA A 129 16.27 19.33 7.90
CA ALA A 129 17.16 19.40 6.73
C ALA A 129 18.17 18.24 6.66
N TYR A 130 18.72 17.81 7.79
CA TYR A 130 19.62 16.65 7.83
C TYR A 130 18.89 15.33 7.50
N GLY A 131 17.59 15.24 7.83
CA GLY A 131 16.75 14.08 7.47
C GLY A 131 16.49 14.03 5.97
N VAL A 132 16.20 15.17 5.34
CA VAL A 132 16.07 15.30 3.88
C VAL A 132 17.39 14.93 3.20
N ALA A 133 18.52 15.47 3.68
CA ALA A 133 19.84 15.16 3.13
C ALA A 133 20.19 13.67 3.28
N TYR A 134 19.86 13.04 4.40
CA TYR A 134 20.06 11.61 4.60
C TYR A 134 19.20 10.76 3.63
N THR A 135 17.94 11.14 3.44
CA THR A 135 17.02 10.48 2.50
C THR A 135 17.57 10.58 1.09
N ARG A 136 17.99 11.79 0.65
CA ARG A 136 18.64 12.02 -0.64
C ARG A 136 19.87 11.09 -0.84
N ALA A 137 20.75 11.04 0.16
CA ALA A 137 21.93 10.16 0.10
C ALA A 137 21.54 8.65 0.00
N GLY A 138 20.40 8.27 0.61
CA GLY A 138 19.81 6.94 0.43
C GLY A 138 19.38 6.69 -1.00
N TYR A 139 18.70 7.63 -1.61
CA TYR A 139 18.29 7.56 -3.02
C TYR A 139 19.48 7.47 -3.97
N GLU A 140 20.55 8.24 -3.74
CA GLU A 140 21.79 8.16 -4.52
C GLU A 140 22.44 6.77 -4.45
N ARG A 141 22.31 6.05 -3.34
CA ARG A 141 22.77 4.65 -3.24
C ARG A 141 21.91 3.71 -4.08
N VAL A 142 20.58 3.85 -3.99
CA VAL A 142 19.65 3.07 -4.83
C VAL A 142 19.92 3.30 -6.32
N ILE A 143 20.15 4.56 -6.73
CA ILE A 143 20.50 4.92 -8.11
C ILE A 143 21.77 4.18 -8.56
N ARG A 144 22.86 4.25 -7.77
CA ARG A 144 24.12 3.55 -8.10
C ARG A 144 23.96 2.04 -8.26
N ASP A 145 23.08 1.43 -7.45
CA ASP A 145 22.83 -0.01 -7.57
C ASP A 145 21.95 -0.35 -8.78
N LEU A 146 20.99 0.49 -9.13
CA LEU A 146 20.20 0.35 -10.37
C LEU A 146 21.05 0.60 -11.64
N GLU A 147 22.04 1.49 -11.58
CA GLU A 147 22.99 1.71 -12.69
C GLU A 147 23.80 0.43 -13.02
N LYS A 148 24.19 -0.36 -12.01
CA LYS A 148 24.86 -1.66 -12.20
C LYS A 148 23.97 -2.67 -12.95
N LEU A 149 22.65 -2.50 -12.88
CA LEU A 149 21.66 -3.30 -13.60
C LEU A 149 21.31 -2.75 -14.99
N GLY A 150 21.99 -1.66 -15.38
CA GLY A 150 21.83 -1.01 -16.69
C GLY A 150 20.76 0.06 -16.73
N GLY A 151 20.35 0.61 -15.57
CA GLY A 151 19.56 1.83 -15.49
C GLY A 151 20.39 3.07 -15.83
N THR A 152 19.73 4.14 -16.24
CA THR A 152 20.40 5.43 -16.53
C THR A 152 19.65 6.54 -15.80
N PHE A 153 20.35 7.20 -14.89
CA PHE A 153 19.79 8.31 -14.11
C PHE A 153 19.99 9.66 -14.80
N SER A 154 18.97 10.52 -14.74
CA SER A 154 19.08 11.97 -14.90
C SER A 154 17.98 12.68 -14.13
N GLU A 155 18.26 13.89 -13.66
CA GLU A 155 17.29 14.75 -12.96
C GLU A 155 16.07 15.05 -13.85
N GLU A 156 16.26 15.22 -15.16
CA GLU A 156 15.17 15.46 -16.12
C GLU A 156 14.22 14.27 -16.21
N ARG A 157 14.77 13.05 -16.32
CA ARG A 157 13.95 11.83 -16.36
C ARG A 157 13.24 11.59 -15.03
N LEU A 158 13.90 11.91 -13.90
CA LEU A 158 13.26 11.82 -12.59
C LEU A 158 12.12 12.84 -12.46
N LEU A 159 12.31 14.08 -12.93
CA LEU A 159 11.23 15.07 -12.95
C LEU A 159 10.04 14.61 -13.81
N ALA A 160 10.30 14.01 -14.97
CA ALA A 160 9.25 13.44 -15.81
C ALA A 160 8.50 12.31 -15.07
N SER A 161 9.22 11.42 -14.39
CA SER A 161 8.63 10.38 -13.57
C SER A 161 7.80 10.95 -12.41
N ILE A 162 8.31 11.95 -11.69
CA ILE A 162 7.57 12.65 -10.62
C ILE A 162 6.21 13.15 -11.14
N LYS A 163 6.15 13.74 -12.33
CA LYS A 163 4.89 14.22 -12.91
C LYS A 163 3.92 13.08 -13.17
N VAL A 164 4.39 11.94 -13.66
CA VAL A 164 3.55 10.75 -13.85
C VAL A 164 2.96 10.29 -12.51
N TYR A 165 3.79 10.18 -11.47
CA TYR A 165 3.36 9.75 -10.15
C TYR A 165 2.43 10.76 -9.47
N ASN A 166 2.69 12.07 -9.59
CA ASN A 166 1.80 13.12 -9.07
C ASN A 166 0.43 13.08 -9.75
N ARG A 167 0.37 12.87 -11.09
CA ARG A 167 -0.92 12.68 -11.81
C ARG A 167 -1.65 11.45 -11.29
N HIS A 168 -0.96 10.33 -11.13
CA HIS A 168 -1.52 9.11 -10.57
C HIS A 168 -2.05 9.34 -9.16
N ASN A 169 -1.27 9.97 -8.27
CA ASN A 169 -1.70 10.31 -6.92
C ASN A 169 -2.96 11.17 -6.91
N ALA A 170 -3.02 12.17 -7.79
CA ALA A 170 -4.20 13.04 -7.91
C ALA A 170 -5.44 12.25 -8.37
N ALA A 171 -5.29 11.35 -9.35
CA ALA A 171 -6.37 10.47 -9.80
C ALA A 171 -6.84 9.53 -8.67
N MET A 172 -5.91 8.94 -7.91
CA MET A 172 -6.25 8.05 -6.78
C MET A 172 -6.95 8.78 -5.63
N ARG A 173 -6.54 10.02 -5.31
CA ARG A 173 -7.25 10.86 -4.32
C ARG A 173 -8.66 11.20 -4.80
N LYS A 174 -8.81 11.57 -6.08
CA LYS A 174 -10.12 11.83 -6.67
C LYS A 174 -11.00 10.59 -6.67
N LEU A 175 -10.42 9.43 -6.98
CA LEU A 175 -11.13 8.14 -6.93
C LEU A 175 -11.65 7.86 -5.52
N ASP A 176 -10.84 8.05 -4.47
CA ASP A 176 -11.27 7.84 -3.08
C ASP A 176 -12.48 8.73 -2.71
N GLU A 177 -12.48 9.98 -3.16
CA GLU A 177 -13.62 10.90 -2.99
C GLU A 177 -14.87 10.45 -3.74
N VAL A 178 -14.69 9.89 -4.93
CA VAL A 178 -15.80 9.39 -5.76
C VAL A 178 -16.37 8.12 -5.17
N LEU A 179 -15.52 7.13 -4.85
CA LEU A 179 -15.94 5.85 -4.26
C LEU A 179 -16.77 6.01 -2.97
N ALA A 180 -16.50 7.04 -2.17
CA ALA A 180 -17.27 7.36 -0.98
C ALA A 180 -18.77 7.64 -1.26
N LYS A 181 -19.16 7.88 -2.51
CA LYS A 181 -20.53 8.18 -2.94
C LYS A 181 -21.21 7.02 -3.67
N TYR A 182 -20.46 5.97 -3.99
CA TYR A 182 -20.93 4.86 -4.81
C TYR A 182 -20.83 3.52 -4.07
N PRO A 183 -21.79 3.23 -3.18
CA PRO A 183 -21.77 2.00 -2.36
C PRO A 183 -21.94 0.71 -3.18
N GLU A 184 -22.31 0.80 -4.45
CA GLU A 184 -22.33 -0.32 -5.38
C GLU A 184 -20.93 -0.84 -5.77
N ILE A 185 -19.88 -0.04 -5.56
CA ILE A 185 -18.51 -0.53 -5.65
C ILE A 185 -18.16 -1.25 -4.36
N THR A 186 -18.08 -2.56 -4.43
CA THR A 186 -17.85 -3.42 -3.27
C THR A 186 -16.47 -3.24 -2.65
N ALA A 187 -16.28 -3.67 -1.40
CA ALA A 187 -14.98 -3.66 -0.73
C ALA A 187 -13.96 -4.50 -1.53
N ALA A 188 -14.39 -5.62 -2.11
CA ALA A 188 -13.56 -6.44 -2.98
C ALA A 188 -13.11 -5.68 -4.23
N GLN A 189 -14.01 -5.01 -4.92
CA GLN A 189 -13.67 -4.20 -6.11
C GLN A 189 -12.77 -3.02 -5.76
N ARG A 190 -13.06 -2.31 -4.64
CA ARG A 190 -12.18 -1.26 -4.13
C ARG A 190 -10.77 -1.81 -3.88
N SER A 191 -10.65 -2.95 -3.21
CA SER A 191 -9.38 -3.60 -2.95
C SER A 191 -8.61 -3.90 -4.24
N ASP A 192 -9.26 -4.43 -5.26
CA ASP A 192 -8.64 -4.74 -6.56
C ASP A 192 -8.13 -3.49 -7.28
N ILE A 193 -8.88 -2.39 -7.23
CA ILE A 193 -8.45 -1.11 -7.81
C ILE A 193 -7.14 -0.64 -7.17
N PHE A 194 -7.05 -0.63 -5.85
CA PHE A 194 -5.83 -0.17 -5.17
C PHE A 194 -4.68 -1.16 -5.32
N LYS A 195 -4.96 -2.46 -5.29
CA LYS A 195 -3.96 -3.53 -5.40
C LYS A 195 -3.34 -3.59 -6.79
N SER A 196 -4.13 -3.44 -7.86
CA SER A 196 -3.63 -3.45 -9.23
C SER A 196 -2.64 -2.33 -9.53
N ALA A 197 -2.72 -1.19 -8.82
CA ALA A 197 -1.77 -0.09 -8.92
C ALA A 197 -0.31 -0.47 -8.60
N PHE A 198 -0.11 -1.56 -7.84
CA PHE A 198 1.24 -2.07 -7.55
C PHE A 198 1.81 -2.93 -8.67
N PHE A 199 0.99 -3.39 -9.60
CA PHE A 199 1.41 -4.35 -10.64
C PHE A 199 1.34 -3.78 -12.04
N MET A 200 0.83 -2.55 -12.20
CA MET A 200 0.78 -1.81 -13.46
C MET A 200 1.75 -0.64 -13.45
N THR A 201 2.15 -0.16 -14.64
CA THR A 201 2.76 1.16 -14.71
C THR A 201 1.76 2.23 -14.28
N LYS A 202 2.25 3.33 -13.72
CA LYS A 202 1.34 4.38 -13.23
C LYS A 202 0.57 5.05 -14.38
N GLU A 203 1.15 5.09 -15.58
CA GLU A 203 0.46 5.58 -16.77
C GLU A 203 -0.76 4.72 -17.11
N GLU A 204 -0.55 3.39 -17.26
CA GLU A 204 -1.63 2.45 -17.59
C GLU A 204 -2.73 2.45 -16.52
N HIS A 205 -2.36 2.43 -15.25
CA HIS A 205 -3.32 2.43 -14.15
C HIS A 205 -4.10 3.76 -14.06
N THR A 206 -3.42 4.90 -14.27
CA THR A 206 -4.07 6.23 -14.23
C THR A 206 -5.16 6.34 -15.29
N GLU A 207 -4.91 5.88 -16.52
CA GLU A 207 -5.91 5.89 -17.60
C GLU A 207 -7.17 5.11 -17.23
N LEU A 208 -7.02 3.93 -16.62
CA LEU A 208 -8.16 3.12 -16.16
C LEU A 208 -8.91 3.80 -15.01
N VAL A 209 -8.19 4.38 -14.06
CA VAL A 209 -8.78 5.08 -12.90
C VAL A 209 -9.54 6.32 -13.35
N GLU A 210 -8.97 7.16 -14.22
CA GLU A 210 -9.63 8.35 -14.75
C GLU A 210 -10.90 7.98 -15.55
N ALA A 211 -10.84 6.89 -16.34
CA ALA A 211 -12.00 6.40 -17.06
C ALA A 211 -13.08 5.84 -16.12
N LEU A 212 -12.69 5.15 -15.04
CA LEU A 212 -13.62 4.68 -14.01
C LEU A 212 -14.32 5.84 -13.31
N ILE A 213 -13.57 6.85 -12.88
CA ILE A 213 -14.11 8.07 -12.26
C ILE A 213 -15.17 8.71 -13.17
N ALA A 214 -14.85 8.90 -14.46
CA ALA A 214 -15.78 9.50 -15.41
C ALA A 214 -17.08 8.68 -15.56
N GLN A 215 -17.01 7.36 -15.55
CA GLN A 215 -18.19 6.50 -15.64
C GLN A 215 -19.02 6.52 -14.34
N LEU A 216 -18.37 6.54 -13.17
CA LEU A 216 -19.06 6.66 -11.89
C LEU A 216 -19.77 8.03 -11.77
N GLU A 217 -19.10 9.13 -12.07
CA GLU A 217 -19.69 10.47 -12.00
C GLU A 217 -20.86 10.68 -12.98
N ALA A 218 -20.94 9.88 -14.04
CA ALA A 218 -22.07 9.89 -14.97
C ALA A 218 -23.25 9.00 -14.52
N ALA A 219 -23.07 8.16 -13.51
CA ALA A 219 -24.09 7.27 -12.97
C ALA A 219 -24.77 7.88 -11.73
N ALA A 220 -25.99 7.44 -11.44
CA ALA A 220 -26.62 7.74 -10.16
C ALA A 220 -26.15 6.72 -9.12
N PRO A 221 -25.78 7.13 -7.89
CA PRO A 221 -25.36 6.21 -6.84
C PRO A 221 -26.54 5.31 -6.41
N ALA A 222 -26.23 4.10 -5.97
CA ALA A 222 -27.18 3.16 -5.38
C ALA A 222 -27.67 3.62 -3.99
N ALA A 223 -28.54 2.82 -3.38
CA ALA A 223 -29.01 3.09 -2.02
C ALA A 223 -27.84 3.11 -1.02
N GLU A 224 -27.94 4.00 -0.01
CA GLU A 224 -26.94 4.12 1.05
C GLU A 224 -26.73 2.79 1.79
N GLN A 225 -25.50 2.52 2.14
CA GLN A 225 -25.06 1.45 3.04
C GLN A 225 -24.48 2.05 4.32
N LEU A 226 -24.05 1.22 5.26
CA LEU A 226 -23.43 1.69 6.51
C LEU A 226 -22.02 2.24 6.25
N PRO A 227 -21.80 3.58 6.33
CA PRO A 227 -20.51 4.17 6.01
C PRO A 227 -19.51 3.94 7.14
N ILE A 228 -18.32 3.44 6.79
CA ILE A 228 -17.22 3.21 7.72
C ILE A 228 -15.89 3.77 7.19
N VAL A 229 -14.96 4.06 8.11
CA VAL A 229 -13.53 4.22 7.79
C VAL A 229 -12.82 2.92 8.11
N ILE A 230 -11.94 2.47 7.19
CA ILE A 230 -11.07 1.31 7.42
C ILE A 230 -9.62 1.77 7.63
N SER A 231 -8.90 1.12 8.55
CA SER A 231 -7.50 1.44 8.87
C SER A 231 -6.66 0.18 9.01
N GLY A 232 -5.39 0.22 8.58
CA GLY A 232 -4.46 -0.91 8.67
C GLY A 232 -3.24 -0.76 7.76
N ILE A 233 -2.41 -1.80 7.71
CA ILE A 233 -1.31 -1.86 6.74
C ILE A 233 -1.83 -2.39 5.40
N LEU A 234 -2.64 -3.44 5.44
CA LEU A 234 -3.12 -4.16 4.28
C LEU A 234 -4.51 -4.73 4.54
N THR A 235 -5.43 -4.60 3.59
CA THR A 235 -6.84 -5.01 3.71
C THR A 235 -7.31 -5.76 2.45
N ASP A 236 -6.40 -6.47 1.79
CA ASP A 236 -6.65 -7.09 0.49
C ASP A 236 -7.02 -8.58 0.55
N ALA A 237 -7.26 -9.14 1.75
CA ALA A 237 -7.71 -10.52 1.89
C ALA A 237 -9.12 -10.67 1.31
N PRO A 238 -9.33 -11.54 0.29
CA PRO A 238 -10.63 -11.68 -0.38
C PRO A 238 -11.77 -12.06 0.58
N ALA A 239 -11.48 -12.94 1.56
CA ALA A 239 -12.48 -13.37 2.54
C ALA A 239 -12.88 -12.23 3.51
N LEU A 240 -11.95 -11.35 3.89
CA LEU A 240 -12.26 -10.15 4.68
C LEU A 240 -13.22 -9.23 3.89
N ASN A 241 -12.87 -8.94 2.64
CA ASN A 241 -13.67 -8.04 1.79
C ASN A 241 -15.06 -8.62 1.53
N ALA A 242 -15.17 -9.94 1.32
CA ALA A 242 -16.47 -10.60 1.19
C ALA A 242 -17.35 -10.44 2.44
N VAL A 243 -16.76 -10.56 3.64
CA VAL A 243 -17.51 -10.34 4.89
C VAL A 243 -17.93 -8.87 5.05
N ILE A 244 -17.08 -7.90 4.68
CA ILE A 244 -17.42 -6.47 4.70
C ILE A 244 -18.63 -6.22 3.78
N ASP A 245 -18.61 -6.77 2.55
CA ASP A 245 -19.69 -6.63 1.57
C ASP A 245 -21.00 -7.28 2.06
N GLU A 246 -20.92 -8.50 2.63
CA GLU A 246 -22.07 -9.21 3.19
C GLU A 246 -22.73 -8.45 4.37
N MET A 247 -21.95 -7.72 5.15
CA MET A 247 -22.46 -6.89 6.25
C MET A 247 -23.08 -5.58 5.77
N GLY A 248 -23.02 -5.24 4.48
CA GLY A 248 -23.52 -3.98 3.94
C GLY A 248 -22.71 -2.77 4.44
N LEU A 249 -21.44 -2.97 4.76
CA LEU A 249 -20.53 -1.90 5.18
C LEU A 249 -19.92 -1.22 3.94
N HIS A 250 -20.00 0.12 3.89
CA HIS A 250 -19.44 0.91 2.81
C HIS A 250 -18.19 1.68 3.27
N ILE A 251 -17.05 1.44 2.63
CA ILE A 251 -15.79 2.13 2.94
C ILE A 251 -15.82 3.52 2.30
N VAL A 252 -16.12 4.55 3.10
CA VAL A 252 -16.17 5.97 2.66
C VAL A 252 -14.82 6.67 2.72
N ALA A 253 -13.86 6.11 3.44
CA ALA A 253 -12.45 6.51 3.43
C ALA A 253 -11.59 5.39 4.02
N ASP A 254 -10.30 5.41 3.69
CA ASP A 254 -9.35 4.49 4.30
C ASP A 254 -8.13 5.20 4.91
N ASP A 255 -7.53 4.56 5.89
CA ASP A 255 -6.21 4.84 6.42
C ASP A 255 -5.35 3.59 6.30
N VAL A 256 -5.19 3.09 5.08
CA VAL A 256 -4.48 1.84 4.79
C VAL A 256 -3.15 2.15 4.09
N ALA A 257 -2.07 1.54 4.57
CA ALA A 257 -0.74 1.81 4.02
C ALA A 257 -0.60 1.35 2.56
N ALA A 258 -1.27 0.26 2.19
CA ALA A 258 -1.32 -0.23 0.81
C ALA A 258 -2.36 0.50 -0.07
N GLN A 259 -3.09 1.48 0.46
CA GLN A 259 -4.11 2.23 -0.25
C GLN A 259 -3.84 3.74 -0.17
N SER A 260 -4.74 4.53 0.45
CA SER A 260 -4.69 5.98 0.39
C SER A 260 -3.40 6.61 0.92
N ARG A 261 -2.70 5.98 1.89
CA ARG A 261 -1.44 6.53 2.41
C ARG A 261 -0.35 6.67 1.34
N GLN A 262 -0.39 5.86 0.25
CA GLN A 262 0.56 5.95 -0.86
C GLN A 262 0.40 7.25 -1.67
N TYR A 263 -0.80 7.82 -1.72
CA TYR A 263 -1.19 8.85 -2.68
C TYR A 263 -1.42 10.22 -2.05
N ARG A 264 -1.23 10.39 -0.73
CA ARG A 264 -1.57 11.61 0.01
C ARG A 264 -0.62 12.78 -0.23
N THR A 265 0.63 12.51 -0.66
CA THR A 265 1.69 13.52 -0.75
C THR A 265 2.33 13.50 -2.12
N ASP A 266 2.34 14.64 -2.81
CA ASP A 266 3.02 14.81 -4.09
C ASP A 266 4.46 15.30 -3.90
N ALA A 267 5.34 14.96 -4.85
CA ALA A 267 6.69 15.51 -4.90
C ALA A 267 6.64 16.90 -5.57
N PRO A 268 7.40 17.90 -5.06
CA PRO A 268 7.54 19.18 -5.75
C PRO A 268 8.12 19.01 -7.16
N GLU A 269 7.50 19.65 -8.16
CA GLU A 269 7.94 19.57 -9.55
C GLU A 269 8.98 20.67 -9.84
N ARG A 270 10.24 20.32 -9.72
CA ARG A 270 11.35 21.26 -9.97
C ARG A 270 12.62 20.54 -10.45
N ALA A 271 13.59 21.30 -10.98
CA ALA A 271 14.79 20.78 -11.63
C ALA A 271 15.69 19.93 -10.71
N ASP A 272 15.80 20.24 -9.41
CA ASP A 272 16.45 19.39 -8.41
C ASP A 272 15.47 18.30 -7.94
N ALA A 273 15.17 17.37 -8.85
CA ALA A 273 14.11 16.39 -8.69
C ALA A 273 14.41 15.37 -7.58
N LEU A 274 15.69 15.00 -7.42
CA LEU A 274 16.09 14.06 -6.38
C LEU A 274 15.88 14.66 -4.97
N ASN A 275 16.20 15.93 -4.79
CA ASN A 275 15.92 16.61 -3.53
C ASN A 275 14.42 16.84 -3.31
N ALA A 276 13.67 17.16 -4.38
CA ALA A 276 12.21 17.28 -4.32
C ALA A 276 11.56 15.96 -3.86
N LEU A 277 12.05 14.80 -4.32
CA LEU A 277 11.58 13.51 -3.87
C LEU A 277 11.92 13.23 -2.40
N ALA A 278 13.11 13.65 -1.92
CA ALA A 278 13.46 13.57 -0.51
C ALA A 278 12.57 14.46 0.38
N GLU A 279 12.21 15.64 -0.11
CA GLU A 279 11.25 16.54 0.55
C GLU A 279 9.83 15.98 0.56
N LYS A 280 9.37 15.31 -0.53
CA LYS A 280 8.12 14.54 -0.51
C LYS A 280 8.11 13.58 0.68
N PHE A 281 9.17 12.78 0.85
CA PHE A 281 9.25 11.82 1.96
C PHE A 281 9.23 12.52 3.33
N ALA A 282 9.92 13.65 3.46
CA ALA A 282 9.89 14.44 4.69
C ALA A 282 8.50 15.02 5.02
N ALA A 283 7.73 15.40 3.99
CA ALA A 283 6.38 15.95 4.12
C ALA A 283 5.31 14.90 4.41
N MET A 284 5.56 13.62 4.09
CA MET A 284 4.61 12.54 4.35
C MET A 284 4.28 12.46 5.85
N GLY A 285 3.04 12.10 6.16
CA GLY A 285 2.55 11.99 7.54
C GLY A 285 1.40 11.01 7.67
N ASN A 286 0.83 10.96 8.87
CA ASN A 286 -0.33 10.14 9.19
C ASN A 286 -0.16 8.65 8.80
N CYS A 287 1.00 8.07 9.16
CA CYS A 287 1.28 6.67 8.90
C CYS A 287 2.04 6.07 10.08
N SER A 288 1.65 4.86 10.47
CA SER A 288 2.24 4.11 11.59
C SER A 288 3.74 3.87 11.46
N VAL A 289 4.22 3.62 10.23
CA VAL A 289 5.64 3.34 9.95
C VAL A 289 6.51 4.60 9.83
N LEU A 290 5.92 5.78 9.92
CA LEU A 290 6.62 7.05 9.86
C LEU A 290 6.67 7.69 11.25
N TYR A 291 7.87 8.02 11.73
CA TYR A 291 8.00 8.71 13.01
C TYR A 291 7.20 10.02 13.03
N ASP A 292 6.31 10.13 13.97
CA ASP A 292 5.51 11.32 14.26
C ASP A 292 5.35 11.44 15.79
N GLN A 293 5.99 12.46 16.38
CA GLN A 293 5.96 12.70 17.82
C GLN A 293 4.55 12.95 18.35
N ASP A 294 3.73 13.62 17.54
CA ASP A 294 2.38 14.08 17.94
C ASP A 294 1.30 13.05 17.60
N LYS A 295 1.68 11.93 16.93
CA LYS A 295 0.74 10.88 16.52
C LYS A 295 -0.48 11.43 15.76
N ASN A 296 -0.25 12.37 14.85
CA ASN A 296 -1.30 13.07 14.10
C ASN A 296 -2.24 12.13 13.32
N ARG A 297 -1.77 10.92 13.00
CA ARG A 297 -2.61 9.87 12.40
C ARG A 297 -3.87 9.58 13.21
N VAL A 298 -3.77 9.55 14.52
CA VAL A 298 -4.90 9.26 15.42
C VAL A 298 -6.00 10.29 15.23
N LYS A 299 -5.63 11.57 15.26
CA LYS A 299 -6.57 12.67 15.02
C LYS A 299 -7.11 12.62 13.59
N TRP A 300 -6.26 12.34 12.60
CA TRP A 300 -6.64 12.27 11.20
C TRP A 300 -7.75 11.24 10.94
N ILE A 301 -7.68 10.05 11.55
CA ILE A 301 -8.71 9.01 11.43
C ILE A 301 -10.06 9.51 11.94
N VAL A 302 -10.10 10.10 13.14
CA VAL A 302 -11.34 10.62 13.74
C VAL A 302 -11.91 11.78 12.94
N ASP A 303 -11.07 12.73 12.51
CA ASP A 303 -11.50 13.87 11.70
C ASP A 303 -12.05 13.41 10.34
N THR A 304 -11.40 12.43 9.71
CA THR A 304 -11.85 11.85 8.45
C THR A 304 -13.19 11.13 8.61
N ALA A 305 -13.36 10.35 9.68
CA ALA A 305 -14.62 9.68 9.95
C ALA A 305 -15.77 10.70 10.09
N LYS A 306 -15.55 11.79 10.82
CA LYS A 306 -16.53 12.88 10.96
C LYS A 306 -16.80 13.58 9.63
N ALA A 307 -15.77 13.93 8.87
CA ALA A 307 -15.91 14.62 7.59
C ALA A 307 -16.63 13.80 6.51
N ARG A 308 -16.51 12.47 6.56
CA ARG A 308 -17.16 11.52 5.66
C ARG A 308 -18.49 10.97 6.21
N ASN A 309 -18.97 11.47 7.35
CA ASN A 309 -20.17 10.96 8.05
C ASN A 309 -20.12 9.44 8.30
N ALA A 310 -18.94 8.89 8.56
CA ALA A 310 -18.78 7.49 8.88
C ALA A 310 -19.44 7.18 10.24
N LYS A 311 -20.13 6.04 10.32
CA LYS A 311 -20.78 5.54 11.53
C LYS A 311 -19.81 4.86 12.48
N GLY A 312 -18.64 4.41 11.98
CA GLY A 312 -17.64 3.75 12.80
C GLY A 312 -16.31 3.54 12.08
N VAL A 313 -15.35 2.99 12.82
CA VAL A 313 -14.00 2.68 12.33
C VAL A 313 -13.74 1.18 12.45
N LEU A 314 -13.32 0.57 11.34
CA LEU A 314 -12.82 -0.80 11.29
C LEU A 314 -11.28 -0.78 11.24
N VAL A 315 -10.64 -1.28 12.28
CA VAL A 315 -9.19 -1.49 12.29
C VAL A 315 -8.88 -2.93 11.88
N VAL A 316 -8.13 -3.08 10.81
CA VAL A 316 -7.63 -4.37 10.31
C VAL A 316 -6.16 -4.48 10.69
N LEU A 317 -5.89 -5.25 11.73
CA LEU A 317 -4.55 -5.44 12.25
C LEU A 317 -3.91 -6.66 11.59
N THR A 318 -2.84 -6.44 10.84
CA THR A 318 -2.00 -7.56 10.41
C THR A 318 -1.21 -8.05 11.62
N LYS A 319 -1.38 -9.32 11.96
CA LYS A 319 -0.74 -9.94 13.12
C LYS A 319 0.78 -9.72 13.12
N PHE A 320 1.32 -9.30 14.26
CA PHE A 320 2.73 -8.92 14.45
C PHE A 320 3.17 -7.68 13.64
N CYS A 321 2.24 -6.79 13.31
CA CYS A 321 2.59 -5.49 12.76
C CYS A 321 2.77 -4.47 13.89
N ASP A 322 3.93 -4.45 14.55
CA ASP A 322 4.23 -3.58 15.68
C ASP A 322 3.80 -2.11 15.47
N PRO A 323 4.09 -1.44 14.32
CA PRO A 323 3.70 -0.05 14.13
C PRO A 323 2.18 0.18 14.24
N GLU A 324 1.37 -0.76 13.75
CA GLU A 324 -0.09 -0.67 13.85
C GLU A 324 -0.59 -1.01 15.26
N GLU A 325 0.01 -2.00 15.90
CA GLU A 325 -0.34 -2.41 17.27
C GLU A 325 -0.14 -1.28 18.28
N PHE A 326 0.99 -0.56 18.19
CA PHE A 326 1.26 0.60 19.04
C PHE A 326 0.28 1.75 18.81
N ASP A 327 -0.11 2.03 17.57
CA ASP A 327 -1.05 3.11 17.27
C ASP A 327 -2.49 2.76 17.67
N TYR A 328 -2.87 1.47 17.60
CA TYR A 328 -4.24 1.01 17.87
C TYR A 328 -4.79 1.47 19.21
N VAL A 329 -3.99 1.39 20.29
CA VAL A 329 -4.42 1.79 21.64
C VAL A 329 -4.83 3.26 21.67
N MET A 330 -4.12 4.12 20.94
CA MET A 330 -4.42 5.56 20.89
C MET A 330 -5.61 5.84 19.97
N ILE A 331 -5.72 5.13 18.84
CA ILE A 331 -6.88 5.23 17.94
C ILE A 331 -8.16 4.85 18.68
N LYS A 332 -8.15 3.73 19.42
CA LYS A 332 -9.29 3.29 20.24
C LYS A 332 -9.74 4.37 21.22
N LYS A 333 -8.81 4.92 22.01
CA LYS A 333 -9.12 5.99 22.98
C LYS A 333 -9.68 7.25 22.31
N ALA A 334 -9.16 7.62 21.14
CA ALA A 334 -9.65 8.80 20.41
C ALA A 334 -11.04 8.58 19.82
N CYS A 335 -11.34 7.37 19.33
CA CYS A 335 -12.67 7.01 18.87
C CYS A 335 -13.69 6.99 20.03
N GLU A 336 -13.32 6.40 21.19
CA GLU A 336 -14.14 6.43 22.40
C GLU A 336 -14.46 7.86 22.85
N ALA A 337 -13.45 8.74 22.86
CA ALA A 337 -13.63 10.16 23.22
C ALA A 337 -14.50 10.96 22.21
N ALA A 338 -14.65 10.44 21.00
CA ALA A 338 -15.44 11.04 19.94
C ALA A 338 -16.83 10.40 19.76
N ASP A 339 -17.22 9.48 20.64
CA ASP A 339 -18.45 8.67 20.54
C ASP A 339 -18.54 7.95 19.17
N LEU A 340 -17.40 7.50 18.63
CA LEU A 340 -17.29 6.84 17.35
C LEU A 340 -17.05 5.34 17.56
N PRO A 341 -18.01 4.47 17.25
CA PRO A 341 -17.84 3.03 17.36
C PRO A 341 -16.60 2.52 16.62
N LEU A 342 -15.83 1.65 17.28
CA LEU A 342 -14.65 1.04 16.68
C LEU A 342 -14.66 -0.47 16.90
N THR A 343 -14.33 -1.22 15.86
CA THR A 343 -14.03 -2.65 15.97
C THR A 343 -12.64 -2.95 15.44
N LEU A 344 -12.02 -4.01 15.99
CA LEU A 344 -10.74 -4.55 15.57
C LEU A 344 -10.95 -5.96 15.03
N VAL A 345 -10.35 -6.23 13.88
CA VAL A 345 -10.17 -7.59 13.39
C VAL A 345 -8.67 -7.85 13.14
N GLU A 346 -8.19 -9.02 13.54
CA GLU A 346 -6.84 -9.46 13.21
C GLU A 346 -6.87 -10.32 11.95
N VAL A 347 -5.91 -10.09 11.06
CA VAL A 347 -5.73 -10.86 9.83
C VAL A 347 -4.29 -11.36 9.70
N ASP A 348 -4.13 -12.45 8.98
CA ASP A 348 -2.85 -13.08 8.69
C ASP A 348 -2.87 -13.61 7.26
N ARG A 349 -1.74 -13.55 6.53
CA ARG A 349 -1.62 -14.10 5.17
C ARG A 349 -1.79 -15.62 5.09
N GLN A 350 -1.73 -16.31 6.23
CA GLN A 350 -1.98 -17.75 6.32
C GLN A 350 -3.40 -18.08 6.81
N MET A 351 -4.22 -17.06 7.07
CA MET A 351 -5.54 -17.23 7.64
C MET A 351 -6.49 -17.87 6.62
N VAL A 352 -7.04 -19.02 6.96
CA VAL A 352 -8.00 -19.77 6.13
C VAL A 352 -9.43 -19.71 6.68
N HIS A 353 -9.60 -19.32 7.95
CA HIS A 353 -10.88 -19.28 8.66
C HIS A 353 -11.18 -17.85 9.10
N PHE A 354 -12.33 -17.32 8.68
CA PHE A 354 -12.74 -15.94 8.93
C PHE A 354 -13.99 -15.84 9.82
N GLU A 355 -14.37 -16.91 10.52
CA GLU A 355 -15.56 -16.94 11.39
C GLU A 355 -15.48 -15.92 12.52
N GLN A 356 -14.29 -15.75 13.12
CA GLN A 356 -14.10 -14.73 14.17
C GLN A 356 -14.23 -13.31 13.60
N VAL A 357 -13.69 -13.06 12.41
CA VAL A 357 -13.84 -11.78 11.69
C VAL A 357 -15.31 -11.52 11.40
N ARG A 358 -16.05 -12.53 10.91
CA ARG A 358 -17.48 -12.45 10.65
C ARG A 358 -18.25 -12.06 11.91
N THR A 359 -18.06 -12.76 13.02
CA THR A 359 -18.73 -12.49 14.29
C THR A 359 -18.47 -11.07 14.79
N ASN A 360 -17.21 -10.60 14.69
CA ASN A 360 -16.85 -9.25 15.08
C ASN A 360 -17.54 -8.20 14.19
N LEU A 361 -17.61 -8.42 12.86
CA LEU A 361 -18.24 -7.51 11.92
C LEU A 361 -19.78 -7.52 12.04
N GLU A 362 -20.41 -8.67 12.34
CA GLU A 362 -21.84 -8.76 12.66
C GLU A 362 -22.18 -7.91 13.90
N THR A 363 -21.41 -8.08 14.98
CA THR A 363 -21.58 -7.28 16.20
C THR A 363 -21.36 -5.80 15.93
N PHE A 364 -20.37 -5.45 15.12
CA PHE A 364 -20.08 -4.07 14.76
C PHE A 364 -21.22 -3.46 13.93
N ARG A 365 -21.70 -4.17 12.90
CA ARG A 365 -22.86 -3.74 12.10
C ARG A 365 -24.08 -3.46 12.99
N ASP A 366 -24.40 -4.39 13.90
CA ASP A 366 -25.57 -4.25 14.78
C ASP A 366 -25.43 -3.02 15.68
N LEU A 367 -24.21 -2.73 16.18
CA LEU A 367 -23.92 -1.52 16.94
C LEU A 367 -24.10 -0.24 16.10
N LEU A 368 -23.73 -0.25 14.81
CA LEU A 368 -23.87 0.91 13.91
C LEU A 368 -25.33 1.19 13.52
N MET A 369 -26.23 0.20 13.67
CA MET A 369 -27.67 0.32 13.36
C MET A 369 -28.51 0.79 14.54
N MET A 370 -27.95 0.82 15.76
CA MET A 370 -28.60 1.31 16.98
C MET A 370 -28.63 2.83 17.02
#